data_573f152869049660a9c26fb8cde448ff
#
_entry.id   573f152869049660a9c26fb8cde448ff
#
_cell.length_a   1.000
_cell.length_b   1.000
_cell.length_c   1.000
_cell.angle_alpha   90.00
_cell.angle_beta   90.00
_cell.angle_gamma   90.00
#
_symmetry.space_group_name_H-M   'P 1'
#
loop_
_entity.id
_entity.type
_entity.pdbx_description
1 polymer ?
#
loop_
_entity_poly.entity_id
_entity_poly.type
_entity_poly.pdbx_seq_one_letter_code
_entity_poly.pdbx_strand_id
1 'polypeptide(L)'
;MKKVYALIFLCFCVVSSLQAQTTIYAYRNWQQSNPVNVQKGPVKFSSDNLGVVELIADQSTLGAVYAGTYFNYKWYAQVTKPGTQSSLEGLYTIDMNDGTRTLISTNGVHLVEMTYDYTTNTMYGIKNGAEYLMTLDLNTGETKQIGAFQTSTMSVYMLALACHVDGTMYGISTDDNLYRIDKATAACTLIGATGVNAAFTQSMDFDRNTGILYWLNCGDYKLYTVDITTGAALSIR
;
A
#
# COMPACT_ATOMS: atom_id res chain seq x y z
N MET A 1 43.90 49.71 28.17
CA MET A 1 43.29 48.97 27.04
C MET A 1 42.53 47.80 27.63
N LYS A 2 41.19 47.83 27.68
CA LYS A 2 40.34 46.77 28.20
C LYS A 2 40.01 45.86 27.01
N LYS A 3 40.40 44.58 27.05
CA LYS A 3 40.04 43.57 26.06
C LYS A 3 38.62 43.07 26.37
N VAL A 4 37.69 43.35 25.46
CA VAL A 4 36.32 42.78 25.50
C VAL A 4 36.37 41.43 24.79
N TYR A 5 36.10 40.34 25.51
CA TYR A 5 35.91 39.02 24.96
C TYR A 5 34.42 38.87 24.63
N ALA A 6 34.09 38.81 23.35
CA ALA A 6 32.74 38.44 22.89
C ALA A 6 32.58 36.93 22.98
N LEU A 7 31.72 36.45 23.88
CA LEU A 7 31.33 35.06 23.99
C LEU A 7 30.26 34.79 22.95
N ILE A 8 30.61 34.10 21.86
CA ILE A 8 29.63 33.67 20.87
C ILE A 8 28.99 32.38 21.42
N PHE A 9 27.74 32.51 21.87
CA PHE A 9 26.89 31.33 22.20
C PHE A 9 26.36 30.74 20.90
N LEU A 10 26.95 29.61 20.47
CA LEU A 10 26.43 28.82 19.36
C LEU A 10 25.25 28.02 19.90
N CYS A 11 24.04 28.51 19.69
CA CYS A 11 22.82 27.79 20.02
C CYS A 11 22.64 26.67 18.95
N PHE A 12 23.03 25.45 19.27
CA PHE A 12 22.66 24.28 18.50
C PHE A 12 21.17 24.03 18.71
N CYS A 13 20.32 24.58 17.84
CA CYS A 13 18.95 24.10 17.72
C CYS A 13 18.99 22.70 17.10
N VAL A 14 18.92 21.68 17.95
CA VAL A 14 18.55 20.35 17.50
C VAL A 14 17.09 20.45 17.08
N VAL A 15 16.85 20.64 15.79
CA VAL A 15 15.53 20.46 15.20
C VAL A 15 15.31 18.95 15.17
N SER A 16 14.77 18.40 16.25
CA SER A 16 14.13 17.10 16.18
C SER A 16 12.92 17.29 15.26
N SER A 17 13.00 16.75 14.05
CA SER A 17 11.83 16.59 13.21
C SER A 17 10.89 15.63 13.96
N LEU A 18 9.88 16.19 14.63
CA LEU A 18 8.72 15.45 15.06
C LEU A 18 8.05 14.96 13.76
N GLN A 19 8.37 13.75 13.33
CA GLN A 19 7.55 13.09 12.33
C GLN A 19 6.17 12.94 12.95
N ALA A 20 5.17 13.51 12.30
CA ALA A 20 3.80 13.37 12.76
C ALA A 20 3.45 11.88 12.78
N GLN A 21 2.92 11.43 13.92
CA GLN A 21 2.43 10.07 14.08
C GLN A 21 1.36 9.78 13.02
N THR A 22 1.61 8.78 12.17
CA THR A 22 0.65 8.35 11.14
C THR A 22 -0.09 7.12 11.65
N THR A 23 -1.44 7.19 11.66
CA THR A 23 -2.27 6.01 11.88
C THR A 23 -2.40 5.26 10.57
N ILE A 24 -1.95 4.00 10.56
CA ILE A 24 -2.02 3.11 9.41
C ILE A 24 -3.20 2.17 9.60
N TYR A 25 -4.05 2.08 8.58
CA TYR A 25 -5.14 1.12 8.49
C TYR A 25 -4.73 0.01 7.54
N ALA A 26 -4.99 -1.24 7.93
CA ALA A 26 -4.65 -2.42 7.14
C ALA A 26 -5.71 -3.51 7.32
N TYR A 27 -5.60 -4.58 6.55
CA TYR A 27 -6.40 -5.78 6.75
C TYR A 27 -5.50 -6.96 7.08
N ARG A 28 -5.69 -7.55 8.25
CA ARG A 28 -4.97 -8.74 8.68
C ARG A 28 -5.66 -9.99 8.13
N ASN A 29 -5.14 -10.52 7.03
CA ASN A 29 -5.64 -11.74 6.39
C ASN A 29 -5.12 -13.01 7.03
N TRP A 30 -3.90 -12.97 7.52
CA TRP A 30 -3.17 -14.13 7.96
C TRP A 30 -2.06 -13.77 8.95
N GLN A 31 -1.71 -14.72 9.82
CA GLN A 31 -0.56 -14.59 10.70
C GLN A 31 0.25 -15.88 10.65
N GLN A 32 1.55 -15.77 10.44
CA GLN A 32 2.43 -16.91 10.24
C GLN A 32 2.86 -17.62 11.53
N SER A 33 2.77 -16.99 12.68
CA SER A 33 3.19 -17.58 13.95
C SER A 33 2.01 -18.09 14.76
N ASN A 34 2.10 -19.35 15.22
CA ASN A 34 1.19 -19.91 16.23
C ASN A 34 1.10 -18.98 17.45
N PRO A 35 -0.10 -18.66 17.93
CA PRO A 35 -1.18 -19.60 18.18
C PRO A 35 -2.30 -19.56 17.15
N VAL A 36 -2.98 -20.67 17.04
CA VAL A 36 -3.98 -21.08 16.03
C VAL A 36 -5.23 -20.19 15.95
N ASN A 37 -5.35 -19.13 16.75
CA ASN A 37 -6.56 -18.31 16.90
C ASN A 37 -6.31 -16.82 16.72
N VAL A 38 -5.55 -16.42 15.71
CA VAL A 38 -5.43 -14.99 15.43
C VAL A 38 -6.63 -14.53 14.63
N GLN A 39 -7.37 -13.61 15.22
CA GLN A 39 -8.50 -12.96 14.61
C GLN A 39 -8.06 -12.21 13.35
N LYS A 40 -8.77 -12.41 12.23
CA LYS A 40 -8.56 -11.72 10.96
C LYS A 40 -9.54 -10.57 10.87
N GLY A 41 -9.15 -9.53 10.16
CA GLY A 41 -10.04 -8.39 9.98
C GLY A 41 -9.30 -7.08 9.79
N PRO A 42 -10.05 -5.98 9.67
CA PRO A 42 -9.48 -4.64 9.61
C PRO A 42 -8.79 -4.31 10.93
N VAL A 43 -7.60 -3.72 10.82
CA VAL A 43 -6.75 -3.32 11.94
C VAL A 43 -6.28 -1.89 11.76
N LYS A 44 -5.89 -1.26 12.86
CA LYS A 44 -5.14 0.01 12.84
C LYS A 44 -3.95 -0.07 13.79
N PHE A 45 -2.90 0.66 13.46
CA PHE A 45 -1.70 0.80 14.27
C PHE A 45 -0.99 2.12 13.96
N SER A 46 -0.04 2.50 14.81
CA SER A 46 0.76 3.70 14.61
C SER A 46 2.08 3.38 13.91
N SER A 47 2.53 4.26 13.02
CA SER A 47 3.88 4.19 12.43
C SER A 47 5.00 4.27 13.47
N ASP A 48 4.73 4.84 14.66
CA ASP A 48 5.71 4.99 15.75
C ASP A 48 5.71 3.79 16.70
N ASN A 49 4.68 2.94 16.63
CA ASN A 49 4.53 1.81 17.53
C ASN A 49 3.89 0.61 16.84
N LEU A 50 4.68 -0.12 16.09
CA LEU A 50 4.25 -1.32 15.35
C LEU A 50 3.90 -2.51 16.27
N GLY A 51 4.29 -2.46 17.54
CA GLY A 51 4.02 -3.51 18.51
C GLY A 51 2.55 -3.55 19.00
N VAL A 52 1.78 -2.48 18.77
CA VAL A 52 0.38 -2.40 19.17
C VAL A 52 -0.50 -2.33 17.96
N VAL A 53 -1.15 -3.45 17.61
CA VAL A 53 -2.09 -3.56 16.49
C VAL A 53 -3.50 -3.76 17.08
N GLU A 54 -4.37 -2.77 16.87
CA GLU A 54 -5.75 -2.80 17.30
C GLU A 54 -6.62 -3.46 16.21
N LEU A 55 -7.34 -4.52 16.58
CA LEU A 55 -8.35 -5.13 15.70
C LEU A 55 -9.64 -4.31 15.78
N ILE A 56 -10.15 -3.88 14.63
CA ILE A 56 -11.40 -3.13 14.53
C ILE A 56 -12.59 -4.08 14.61
N ALA A 57 -12.53 -5.19 13.87
CA ALA A 57 -13.58 -6.22 13.89
C ALA A 57 -13.01 -7.61 13.57
N ASP A 58 -13.51 -8.64 14.22
CA ASP A 58 -13.18 -10.02 13.89
C ASP A 58 -13.99 -10.50 12.68
N GLN A 59 -13.30 -10.79 11.59
CA GLN A 59 -13.85 -11.28 10.33
C GLN A 59 -13.26 -12.63 9.92
N SER A 60 -12.81 -13.43 10.89
CA SER A 60 -12.10 -14.71 10.66
C SER A 60 -12.92 -15.73 9.85
N THR A 61 -14.25 -15.63 9.87
CA THR A 61 -15.18 -16.49 9.13
C THR A 61 -15.53 -15.99 7.74
N LEU A 62 -15.13 -14.76 7.40
CA LEU A 62 -15.43 -14.14 6.11
C LEU A 62 -14.30 -14.39 5.10
N GLY A 63 -14.59 -14.11 3.84
CA GLY A 63 -13.58 -14.14 2.78
C GLY A 63 -12.43 -13.15 3.03
N ALA A 64 -11.23 -13.51 2.59
CA ALA A 64 -10.04 -12.68 2.72
C ALA A 64 -10.11 -11.44 1.82
N VAL A 65 -9.54 -10.32 2.28
CA VAL A 65 -9.30 -9.14 1.46
C VAL A 65 -7.99 -9.35 0.70
N TYR A 66 -8.03 -9.27 -0.61
CA TYR A 66 -6.86 -9.47 -1.47
C TYR A 66 -6.26 -8.17 -1.99
N ALA A 67 -7.11 -7.22 -2.33
CA ALA A 67 -6.72 -5.90 -2.76
C ALA A 67 -7.60 -4.87 -2.07
N GLY A 68 -7.04 -3.73 -1.72
CA GLY A 68 -7.84 -2.68 -1.09
C GLY A 68 -7.09 -1.38 -0.96
N THR A 69 -7.83 -0.28 -1.00
CA THR A 69 -7.31 1.06 -0.75
C THR A 69 -8.35 1.96 -0.11
N TYR A 70 -7.88 2.97 0.61
CA TYR A 70 -8.74 3.95 1.28
C TYR A 70 -9.04 5.10 0.33
N PHE A 71 -10.32 5.37 0.11
CA PHE A 71 -10.79 6.48 -0.71
C PHE A 71 -12.13 7.00 -0.18
N ASN A 72 -12.30 8.31 -0.15
CA ASN A 72 -13.55 8.99 0.22
C ASN A 72 -14.18 8.44 1.52
N TYR A 73 -13.38 8.40 2.61
CA TYR A 73 -13.78 7.93 3.94
C TYR A 73 -14.25 6.46 4.01
N LYS A 74 -13.98 5.68 2.98
CA LYS A 74 -14.29 4.25 2.90
C LYS A 74 -13.06 3.47 2.45
N TRP A 75 -12.96 2.27 2.91
CA TRP A 75 -11.99 1.33 2.37
C TRP A 75 -12.67 0.46 1.32
N TYR A 76 -12.23 0.57 0.07
CA TYR A 76 -12.68 -0.29 -1.02
C TYR A 76 -11.80 -1.52 -1.05
N ALA A 77 -12.42 -2.70 -1.12
CA ALA A 77 -11.70 -3.96 -1.04
C ALA A 77 -12.30 -5.02 -1.97
N GLN A 78 -11.44 -5.74 -2.67
CA GLN A 78 -11.83 -6.99 -3.29
C GLN A 78 -11.69 -8.15 -2.30
N VAL A 79 -12.77 -8.91 -2.18
CA VAL A 79 -12.92 -9.98 -1.20
C VAL A 79 -13.04 -11.30 -1.94
N THR A 80 -12.39 -12.36 -1.44
CA THR A 80 -12.54 -13.72 -1.96
C THR A 80 -13.67 -14.45 -1.25
N LYS A 81 -14.20 -15.50 -1.90
CA LYS A 81 -15.16 -16.40 -1.25
C LYS A 81 -14.54 -17.07 -0.04
N PRO A 82 -15.28 -17.25 1.06
CA PRO A 82 -14.80 -17.93 2.24
C PRO A 82 -14.18 -19.29 1.90
N GLY A 83 -13.03 -19.59 2.50
CA GLY A 83 -12.31 -20.84 2.28
C GLY A 83 -11.55 -20.92 0.95
N THR A 84 -11.53 -19.87 0.13
CA THR A 84 -10.76 -19.82 -1.13
C THR A 84 -9.74 -18.68 -1.09
N GLN A 85 -8.69 -18.81 -1.91
CA GLN A 85 -7.68 -17.75 -2.06
C GLN A 85 -7.68 -17.08 -3.45
N SER A 86 -8.44 -17.62 -4.40
CA SER A 86 -8.42 -17.16 -5.79
C SER A 86 -9.78 -16.84 -6.38
N SER A 87 -10.86 -17.25 -5.72
CA SER A 87 -12.22 -17.00 -6.21
C SER A 87 -12.74 -15.69 -5.67
N LEU A 88 -12.85 -14.67 -6.53
CA LEU A 88 -13.44 -13.39 -6.18
C LEU A 88 -14.90 -13.60 -5.72
N GLU A 89 -15.25 -13.03 -4.58
CA GLU A 89 -16.62 -12.87 -4.11
C GLU A 89 -17.21 -11.57 -4.64
N GLY A 90 -16.47 -10.49 -4.51
CA GLY A 90 -16.90 -9.20 -5.03
C GLY A 90 -16.04 -8.01 -4.57
N LEU A 91 -16.48 -6.84 -5.01
CA LEU A 91 -16.01 -5.54 -4.56
C LEU A 91 -16.91 -5.07 -3.42
N TYR A 92 -16.29 -4.66 -2.31
CA TYR A 92 -16.95 -4.19 -1.10
C TYR A 92 -16.42 -2.84 -0.67
N THR A 93 -17.23 -2.09 0.09
CA THR A 93 -16.68 -1.11 1.04
C THR A 93 -16.61 -1.74 2.42
N ILE A 94 -15.60 -1.35 3.19
CA ILE A 94 -15.42 -1.73 4.60
C ILE A 94 -15.39 -0.45 5.43
N ASP A 95 -16.26 -0.34 6.42
CA ASP A 95 -16.27 0.76 7.37
C ASP A 95 -15.09 0.58 8.33
N MET A 96 -14.25 1.60 8.44
CA MET A 96 -13.04 1.54 9.27
C MET A 96 -13.33 1.83 10.76
N ASN A 97 -14.58 2.12 11.14
CA ASN A 97 -14.96 2.28 12.53
C ASN A 97 -15.40 0.96 13.17
N ASP A 98 -16.14 0.13 12.43
CA ASP A 98 -16.74 -1.10 12.95
C ASP A 98 -16.49 -2.36 12.09
N GLY A 99 -15.82 -2.20 10.95
CA GLY A 99 -15.51 -3.29 10.02
C GLY A 99 -16.68 -3.75 9.15
N THR A 100 -17.84 -3.10 9.20
CA THR A 100 -19.01 -3.48 8.39
C THR A 100 -18.66 -3.52 6.91
N ARG A 101 -18.95 -4.66 6.26
CA ARG A 101 -18.77 -4.85 4.81
C ARG A 101 -20.07 -4.58 4.08
N THR A 102 -20.03 -3.76 3.04
CA THR A 102 -21.15 -3.53 2.14
C THR A 102 -20.75 -3.94 0.73
N LEU A 103 -21.45 -4.93 0.15
CA LEU A 103 -21.23 -5.37 -1.22
C LEU A 103 -21.60 -4.26 -2.20
N ILE A 104 -20.70 -3.96 -3.13
CA ILE A 104 -20.96 -3.08 -4.26
C ILE A 104 -21.33 -3.90 -5.48
N SER A 105 -20.49 -4.91 -5.82
CA SER A 105 -20.64 -5.68 -7.04
C SER A 105 -19.92 -7.03 -6.96
N THR A 106 -20.44 -8.01 -7.68
CA THR A 106 -19.78 -9.30 -7.90
C THR A 106 -19.06 -9.38 -9.26
N ASN A 107 -19.02 -8.28 -10.01
CA ASN A 107 -18.35 -8.20 -11.30
C ASN A 107 -16.85 -7.95 -11.16
N GLY A 108 -16.16 -8.05 -12.29
CA GLY A 108 -14.74 -7.73 -12.42
C GLY A 108 -13.82 -8.95 -12.34
N VAL A 109 -12.53 -8.68 -12.49
CA VAL A 109 -11.48 -9.69 -12.33
C VAL A 109 -10.81 -9.55 -10.97
N HIS A 110 -10.19 -10.61 -10.51
CA HIS A 110 -9.44 -10.62 -9.26
C HIS A 110 -8.19 -9.73 -9.39
N LEU A 111 -8.10 -8.73 -8.54
CA LEU A 111 -6.95 -7.85 -8.37
C LEU A 111 -6.17 -8.29 -7.12
N VAL A 112 -4.86 -8.06 -7.12
CA VAL A 112 -3.98 -8.35 -5.98
C VAL A 112 -3.51 -7.09 -5.26
N GLU A 113 -3.69 -5.91 -5.89
CA GLU A 113 -3.44 -4.60 -5.28
C GLU A 113 -4.36 -3.57 -5.93
N MET A 114 -4.70 -2.51 -5.20
CA MET A 114 -5.49 -1.37 -5.68
C MET A 114 -4.93 -0.06 -5.14
N THR A 115 -5.01 0.99 -5.97
CA THR A 115 -4.67 2.37 -5.58
C THR A 115 -5.58 3.36 -6.28
N TYR A 116 -5.88 4.48 -5.62
CA TYR A 116 -6.74 5.53 -6.17
C TYR A 116 -5.95 6.77 -6.56
N ASP A 117 -6.14 7.20 -7.80
CA ASP A 117 -5.61 8.45 -8.32
C ASP A 117 -6.63 9.58 -8.16
N TYR A 118 -6.36 10.51 -7.25
CA TYR A 118 -7.22 11.65 -6.97
C TYR A 118 -7.20 12.73 -8.05
N THR A 119 -6.19 12.72 -8.91
CA THR A 119 -6.08 13.73 -10.00
C THR A 119 -6.99 13.40 -11.16
N THR A 120 -7.25 12.11 -11.39
CA THR A 120 -8.11 11.63 -12.48
C THR A 120 -9.40 10.97 -11.99
N ASN A 121 -9.58 10.85 -10.65
CA ASN A 121 -10.69 10.14 -10.02
C ASN A 121 -10.81 8.70 -10.52
N THR A 122 -9.69 7.99 -10.65
CA THR A 122 -9.64 6.65 -11.21
C THR A 122 -9.06 5.65 -10.21
N MET A 123 -9.74 4.51 -10.04
CA MET A 123 -9.22 3.38 -9.30
C MET A 123 -8.41 2.50 -10.25
N TYR A 124 -7.17 2.23 -9.87
CA TYR A 124 -6.27 1.31 -10.57
C TYR A 124 -6.03 0.07 -9.74
N GLY A 125 -5.61 -1.03 -10.39
CA GLY A 125 -5.21 -2.24 -9.71
C GLY A 125 -4.31 -3.12 -10.55
N ILE A 126 -3.67 -4.08 -9.88
CA ILE A 126 -2.87 -5.13 -10.50
C ILE A 126 -3.77 -6.35 -10.68
N LYS A 127 -3.92 -6.85 -11.91
CA LYS A 127 -4.60 -8.12 -12.17
C LYS A 127 -3.87 -9.28 -11.48
N ASN A 128 -4.61 -10.22 -10.95
CA ASN A 128 -4.03 -11.47 -10.43
C ASN A 128 -3.16 -12.14 -11.51
N GLY A 129 -1.91 -12.46 -11.16
CA GLY A 129 -0.84 -12.81 -12.10
C GLY A 129 0.23 -11.74 -12.23
N ALA A 130 0.02 -10.53 -11.63
CA ALA A 130 0.99 -9.43 -11.52
C ALA A 130 1.47 -8.80 -12.84
N GLU A 131 0.80 -9.11 -13.98
CA GLU A 131 1.29 -8.73 -15.30
C GLU A 131 0.61 -7.49 -15.89
N TYR A 132 -0.61 -7.16 -15.44
CA TYR A 132 -1.43 -6.14 -16.11
C TYR A 132 -1.94 -5.08 -15.15
N LEU A 133 -1.81 -3.81 -15.59
CA LEU A 133 -2.50 -2.67 -15.00
C LEU A 133 -3.95 -2.64 -15.46
N MET A 134 -4.86 -2.48 -14.51
CA MET A 134 -6.30 -2.42 -14.73
C MET A 134 -6.86 -1.11 -14.21
N THR A 135 -7.97 -0.65 -14.74
CA THR A 135 -8.91 0.25 -14.05
C THR A 135 -10.07 -0.54 -13.46
N LEU A 136 -10.69 0.00 -12.42
CA LEU A 136 -11.84 -0.56 -11.74
C LEU A 136 -12.92 0.51 -11.59
N ASP A 137 -14.14 0.25 -12.09
CA ASP A 137 -15.30 1.10 -11.83
C ASP A 137 -15.86 0.79 -10.43
N LEU A 138 -15.90 1.81 -9.57
CA LEU A 138 -16.32 1.66 -8.18
C LEU A 138 -17.85 1.52 -8.00
N ASN A 139 -18.64 1.71 -9.04
CA ASN A 139 -20.10 1.55 -8.98
C ASN A 139 -20.52 0.17 -9.50
N THR A 140 -19.85 -0.31 -10.55
CA THR A 140 -20.24 -1.55 -11.25
C THR A 140 -19.32 -2.73 -10.93
N GLY A 141 -18.12 -2.46 -10.40
CA GLY A 141 -17.06 -3.46 -10.19
C GLY A 141 -16.39 -3.92 -11.48
N GLU A 142 -16.77 -3.37 -12.62
CA GLU A 142 -16.17 -3.73 -13.90
C GLU A 142 -14.71 -3.29 -13.97
N THR A 143 -13.89 -4.15 -14.57
CA THR A 143 -12.46 -3.89 -14.74
C THR A 143 -12.12 -3.78 -16.23
N LYS A 144 -11.20 -2.86 -16.56
CA LYS A 144 -10.69 -2.70 -17.92
C LYS A 144 -9.16 -2.75 -17.90
N GLN A 145 -8.59 -3.59 -18.77
CA GLN A 145 -7.14 -3.68 -18.92
C GLN A 145 -6.59 -2.46 -19.65
N ILE A 146 -5.53 -1.88 -19.11
CA ILE A 146 -4.76 -0.80 -19.72
C ILE A 146 -3.62 -1.38 -20.54
N GLY A 147 -2.73 -2.14 -19.92
CA GLY A 147 -1.56 -2.71 -20.56
C GLY A 147 -0.79 -3.67 -19.66
N ALA A 148 0.20 -4.35 -20.23
CA ALA A 148 1.15 -5.12 -19.46
C ALA A 148 2.21 -4.21 -18.85
N PHE A 149 2.61 -4.51 -17.61
CA PHE A 149 3.76 -3.84 -17.01
C PHE A 149 5.03 -4.23 -17.74
N GLN A 150 5.71 -3.27 -18.30
CA GLN A 150 6.94 -3.51 -19.05
C GLN A 150 7.86 -2.28 -19.09
N THR A 151 9.16 -2.54 -19.11
CA THR A 151 10.14 -1.56 -19.55
C THR A 151 10.29 -1.62 -21.10
N SER A 152 11.18 -0.84 -21.67
CA SER A 152 11.48 -0.94 -23.11
C SER A 152 12.10 -2.29 -23.53
N THR A 153 12.56 -3.08 -22.58
CA THR A 153 13.35 -4.30 -22.85
C THR A 153 12.81 -5.57 -22.21
N MET A 154 11.94 -5.46 -21.20
CA MET A 154 11.47 -6.64 -20.45
C MET A 154 10.10 -6.42 -19.81
N SER A 155 9.40 -7.53 -19.59
CA SER A 155 8.18 -7.56 -18.77
C SER A 155 8.51 -7.36 -17.30
N VAL A 156 7.60 -6.73 -16.56
CA VAL A 156 7.73 -6.49 -15.12
C VAL A 156 6.54 -7.14 -14.41
N TYR A 157 6.81 -7.89 -13.36
CA TYR A 157 5.76 -8.50 -12.51
C TYR A 157 5.58 -7.64 -11.26
N MET A 158 4.50 -6.85 -11.26
CA MET A 158 4.26 -5.85 -10.22
C MET A 158 3.57 -6.47 -9.02
N LEU A 159 4.08 -6.20 -7.80
CA LEU A 159 3.54 -6.73 -6.54
C LEU A 159 2.74 -5.71 -5.75
N ALA A 160 3.12 -4.44 -5.80
CA ALA A 160 2.46 -3.37 -5.07
C ALA A 160 2.32 -2.12 -5.94
N LEU A 161 1.27 -1.33 -5.71
CA LEU A 161 0.98 -0.06 -6.37
C LEU A 161 0.63 1.02 -5.37
N ALA A 162 1.09 2.24 -5.62
CA ALA A 162 0.60 3.43 -4.93
C ALA A 162 0.54 4.64 -5.86
N CYS A 163 -0.51 5.45 -5.73
CA CYS A 163 -0.62 6.74 -6.38
C CYS A 163 -0.29 7.86 -5.40
N HIS A 164 0.72 8.66 -5.74
CA HIS A 164 1.03 9.88 -5.02
C HIS A 164 -0.06 10.95 -5.23
N VAL A 165 -0.14 11.93 -4.34
CA VAL A 165 -1.15 12.99 -4.37
C VAL A 165 -1.12 13.83 -5.67
N ASP A 166 0.03 13.92 -6.34
CA ASP A 166 0.20 14.59 -7.64
C ASP A 166 -0.23 13.74 -8.85
N GLY A 167 -0.69 12.50 -8.60
CA GLY A 167 -1.12 11.56 -9.62
C GLY A 167 0.00 10.69 -10.19
N THR A 168 1.25 10.83 -9.73
CA THR A 168 2.33 9.91 -10.14
C THR A 168 2.09 8.53 -9.54
N MET A 169 2.16 7.50 -10.37
CA MET A 169 1.99 6.11 -9.93
C MET A 169 3.34 5.42 -9.77
N TYR A 170 3.50 4.71 -8.66
CA TYR A 170 4.67 3.92 -8.34
C TYR A 170 4.30 2.46 -8.11
N GLY A 171 5.25 1.56 -8.35
CA GLY A 171 5.07 0.14 -8.05
C GLY A 171 6.38 -0.54 -7.70
N ILE A 172 6.29 -1.54 -6.81
CA ILE A 172 7.40 -2.45 -6.49
C ILE A 172 7.13 -3.79 -7.16
N SER A 173 8.15 -4.37 -7.77
CA SER A 173 8.05 -5.59 -8.55
C SER A 173 8.86 -6.75 -7.96
N THR A 174 8.69 -7.94 -8.54
CA THR A 174 9.39 -9.17 -8.14
C THR A 174 10.90 -9.14 -8.35
N ASP A 175 11.44 -8.14 -9.04
CA ASP A 175 12.88 -7.91 -9.21
C ASP A 175 13.46 -6.95 -8.15
N ASP A 176 12.71 -6.70 -7.07
CA ASP A 176 13.12 -5.89 -5.92
C ASP A 176 13.31 -4.40 -6.22
N ASN A 177 12.75 -3.91 -7.34
CA ASN A 177 12.90 -2.54 -7.79
C ASN A 177 11.63 -1.72 -7.63
N LEU A 178 11.81 -0.41 -7.39
CA LEU A 178 10.78 0.60 -7.50
C LEU A 178 10.73 1.15 -8.92
N TYR A 179 9.53 1.24 -9.46
CA TYR A 179 9.23 1.79 -10.78
C TYR A 179 8.25 2.95 -10.69
N ARG A 180 8.40 3.92 -11.60
CA ARG A 180 7.34 4.85 -11.98
C ARG A 180 6.57 4.25 -13.14
N ILE A 181 5.23 4.34 -13.08
CA ILE A 181 4.32 3.68 -14.02
C ILE A 181 3.53 4.73 -14.80
N ASP A 182 3.52 4.63 -16.12
CA ASP A 182 2.64 5.39 -16.99
C ASP A 182 1.22 4.79 -16.90
N LYS A 183 0.28 5.56 -16.39
CA LYS A 183 -1.11 5.12 -16.18
C LYS A 183 -1.90 4.88 -17.47
N ALA A 184 -1.46 5.42 -18.60
CA ALA A 184 -2.14 5.26 -19.89
C ALA A 184 -1.70 3.99 -20.64
N THR A 185 -0.47 3.51 -20.37
CA THR A 185 0.16 2.43 -21.15
C THR A 185 0.65 1.25 -20.31
N ALA A 186 0.76 1.43 -18.99
CA ALA A 186 1.45 0.55 -18.04
C ALA A 186 2.98 0.45 -18.26
N ALA A 187 3.57 1.36 -19.05
CA ALA A 187 5.01 1.41 -19.22
C ALA A 187 5.71 1.75 -17.90
N CYS A 188 6.76 1.00 -17.59
CA CYS A 188 7.53 1.11 -16.35
C CYS A 188 8.86 1.80 -16.60
N THR A 189 9.18 2.82 -15.79
CA THR A 189 10.49 3.47 -15.75
C THR A 189 11.15 3.12 -14.43
N LEU A 190 12.31 2.45 -14.48
CA LEU A 190 13.07 2.10 -13.29
C LEU A 190 13.50 3.35 -12.52
N ILE A 191 13.26 3.35 -11.20
CA ILE A 191 13.79 4.36 -10.27
C ILE A 191 15.06 3.80 -9.60
N GLY A 192 14.98 2.63 -8.97
CA GLY A 192 16.11 1.98 -8.37
C GLY A 192 15.72 0.79 -7.49
N ALA A 193 16.74 0.10 -6.99
CA ALA A 193 16.56 -1.05 -6.13
C ALA A 193 16.07 -0.64 -4.72
N THR A 194 15.12 -1.40 -4.17
CA THR A 194 14.66 -1.20 -2.79
C THR A 194 15.71 -1.63 -1.76
N GLY A 195 16.62 -2.52 -2.15
CA GLY A 195 17.56 -3.16 -1.24
C GLY A 195 16.93 -4.23 -0.34
N VAL A 196 15.68 -4.59 -0.62
CA VAL A 196 14.88 -5.56 0.16
C VAL A 196 14.25 -6.56 -0.80
N ASN A 197 14.30 -7.84 -0.46
CA ASN A 197 13.65 -8.88 -1.28
C ASN A 197 12.12 -8.74 -1.19
N ALA A 198 11.50 -8.43 -2.31
CA ALA A 198 10.06 -8.32 -2.47
C ALA A 198 9.49 -9.68 -2.86
N ALA A 199 8.78 -10.33 -1.94
CA ALA A 199 8.20 -11.65 -2.18
C ALA A 199 6.76 -11.72 -1.72
N PHE A 200 5.97 -12.54 -2.39
CA PHE A 200 4.55 -12.78 -2.09
C PHE A 200 3.67 -11.52 -2.29
N THR A 201 2.51 -11.51 -1.62
CA THR A 201 1.59 -10.38 -1.61
C THR A 201 2.19 -9.22 -0.83
N GLN A 202 2.13 -8.05 -1.39
CA GLN A 202 2.66 -6.81 -0.85
C GLN A 202 1.52 -5.80 -0.70
N SER A 203 1.74 -4.74 0.06
CA SER A 203 0.83 -3.59 0.07
C SER A 203 1.63 -2.30 0.24
N MET A 204 1.23 -1.26 -0.48
CA MET A 204 1.94 0.01 -0.52
C MET A 204 0.94 1.16 -0.63
N ASP A 205 1.13 2.21 0.15
CA ASP A 205 0.34 3.44 -0.01
C ASP A 205 1.09 4.67 0.49
N PHE A 206 0.66 5.83 0.05
CA PHE A 206 1.19 7.11 0.49
C PHE A 206 0.44 7.66 1.70
N ASP A 207 1.18 8.14 2.69
CA ASP A 207 0.62 9.15 3.58
C ASP A 207 0.49 10.47 2.81
N ARG A 208 -0.73 10.88 2.58
CA ARG A 208 -1.06 12.04 1.75
C ARG A 208 -0.72 13.38 2.39
N ASN A 209 -0.56 13.41 3.70
CA ASN A 209 -0.20 14.63 4.42
C ASN A 209 1.31 14.87 4.36
N THR A 210 2.09 13.80 4.40
CA THR A 210 3.56 13.88 4.47
C THR A 210 4.24 13.55 3.14
N GLY A 211 3.54 12.86 2.21
CA GLY A 211 4.12 12.33 0.97
C GLY A 211 5.03 11.12 1.17
N ILE A 212 5.06 10.55 2.38
CA ILE A 212 5.87 9.36 2.67
C ILE A 212 5.19 8.14 2.06
N LEU A 213 5.95 7.37 1.28
CA LEU A 213 5.52 6.08 0.77
C LEU A 213 5.82 4.99 1.80
N TYR A 214 4.76 4.34 2.28
CA TYR A 214 4.85 3.17 3.15
C TYR A 214 4.70 1.88 2.33
N TRP A 215 5.49 0.88 2.65
CA TRP A 215 5.48 -0.43 2.02
C TRP A 215 5.52 -1.54 3.07
N LEU A 216 4.50 -2.38 3.08
CA LEU A 216 4.43 -3.59 3.92
C LEU A 216 4.93 -4.78 3.10
N ASN A 217 6.11 -5.27 3.43
CA ASN A 217 6.72 -6.43 2.78
C ASN A 217 6.34 -7.73 3.49
N CYS A 218 5.61 -8.62 2.81
CA CYS A 218 5.28 -9.94 3.36
C CYS A 218 6.45 -10.92 3.34
N GLY A 219 7.53 -10.63 2.61
CA GLY A 219 8.71 -11.51 2.56
C GLY A 219 9.46 -11.58 3.89
N ASP A 220 9.51 -10.48 4.64
CA ASP A 220 10.17 -10.38 5.94
C ASP A 220 9.28 -9.79 7.05
N TYR A 221 7.99 -9.53 6.75
CA TYR A 221 6.97 -9.02 7.68
C TYR A 221 7.30 -7.67 8.31
N LYS A 222 7.93 -6.78 7.54
CA LYS A 222 8.30 -5.44 7.99
C LYS A 222 7.58 -4.36 7.22
N LEU A 223 7.40 -3.23 7.92
CA LEU A 223 6.98 -1.97 7.32
C LEU A 223 8.20 -1.14 6.97
N TYR A 224 8.19 -0.59 5.78
CA TYR A 224 9.25 0.25 5.23
C TYR A 224 8.71 1.63 4.84
N THR A 225 9.56 2.63 4.88
CA THR A 225 9.43 3.82 4.04
C THR A 225 10.28 3.64 2.79
N VAL A 226 9.82 4.15 1.65
CA VAL A 226 10.53 4.04 0.38
C VAL A 226 10.82 5.43 -0.17
N ASP A 227 12.07 5.69 -0.49
CA ASP A 227 12.49 6.92 -1.15
C ASP A 227 12.12 6.86 -2.64
N ILE A 228 11.16 7.69 -3.05
CA ILE A 228 10.65 7.72 -4.42
C ILE A 228 11.64 8.29 -5.44
N THR A 229 12.78 8.80 -5.02
CA THR A 229 13.84 9.33 -5.90
C THR A 229 14.94 8.33 -6.18
N THR A 230 15.21 7.44 -5.22
CA THR A 230 16.28 6.44 -5.30
C THR A 230 15.78 5.00 -5.34
N GLY A 231 14.56 4.75 -4.92
CA GLY A 231 13.99 3.42 -4.73
C GLY A 231 14.31 2.80 -3.37
N ALA A 232 15.28 3.31 -2.62
CA ALA A 232 15.79 2.69 -1.40
C ALA A 232 14.72 2.59 -0.32
N ALA A 233 14.59 1.42 0.31
CA ALA A 233 13.66 1.16 1.40
C ALA A 233 14.37 1.15 2.76
N LEU A 234 13.76 1.80 3.75
CA LEU A 234 14.23 1.85 5.13
C LEU A 234 13.18 1.25 6.06
N SER A 235 13.55 0.20 6.81
CA SER A 235 12.61 -0.43 7.75
C SER A 235 12.28 0.48 8.93
N ILE A 236 10.99 0.56 9.25
CA ILE A 236 10.49 1.19 10.47
C ILE A 236 10.64 0.17 11.61
N ARG A 237 11.12 0.64 12.75
CA ARG A 237 11.39 -0.20 13.93
C ARG A 237 10.35 0.03 15.02
#